data_881697101bb011244e7b32ef01f4741f
#
_entry.id   881697101bb011244e7b32ef01f4741f
#
_cell.length_a   1.000
_cell.length_b   1.000
_cell.length_c   1.000
_cell.angle_alpha   90.00
_cell.angle_beta   90.00
_cell.angle_gamma   90.00
#
_symmetry.space_group_name_H-M   'P 1'
#
loop_
_entity.id
_entity.type
_entity.pdbx_description
1 polymer ?
#
loop_
_entity_poly.entity_id
_entity_poly.type
_entity_poly.pdbx_seq_one_letter_code
_entity_poly.pdbx_strand_id
1 'polypeptide(L)'
;MFRLVSVGFLKGGNSVSTVAGIDRAARFYESTIGKKAVMAITGLILFGFLIAHMAGNLQVFLGLEVMNNYAENLHANAPLLWGARIVLLLSVLLHAWASIQLYSLKKEARPIGYAKPGNVKSSWASRTMMLSGPVIAAFVIYHLLHLTTGTLHPDFVPLRAYENVVAAFRQPIVSVIYIVAMLLVGNHLSHGIWSMFQSIGFSHPRYTPKIKKFAAVFAWVLIAGFISVPVAVLAGLVR
;
A
#
# COMPACT_ATOMS: atom_id res chain seq x y z
N MET A 1 16.04 -48.44 -47.80
CA MET A 1 16.59 -48.89 -46.52
C MET A 1 17.15 -47.64 -45.79
N PHE A 2 16.29 -46.88 -45.07
CA PHE A 2 16.69 -45.69 -44.32
C PHE A 2 16.47 -46.01 -42.83
N ARG A 3 17.58 -46.05 -42.08
CA ARG A 3 17.61 -46.23 -40.63
C ARG A 3 17.29 -44.88 -39.96
N LEU A 4 16.16 -44.79 -39.26
CA LEU A 4 15.84 -43.68 -38.37
C LEU A 4 16.74 -43.77 -37.13
N VAL A 5 17.54 -42.71 -36.90
CA VAL A 5 18.33 -42.49 -35.72
C VAL A 5 17.37 -42.02 -34.63
N SER A 6 17.19 -42.80 -33.58
CA SER A 6 16.45 -42.40 -32.37
C SER A 6 17.26 -41.39 -31.58
N VAL A 7 16.80 -40.11 -31.58
CA VAL A 7 17.33 -39.10 -30.66
C VAL A 7 16.81 -39.39 -29.26
N GLY A 8 17.74 -39.76 -28.38
CA GLY A 8 17.44 -40.01 -26.98
C GLY A 8 16.91 -38.73 -26.28
N PHE A 9 15.70 -38.82 -25.77
CA PHE A 9 15.07 -37.79 -24.97
C PHE A 9 15.74 -37.76 -23.58
N LEU A 10 16.55 -36.74 -23.32
CA LEU A 10 17.12 -36.51 -21.99
C LEU A 10 15.98 -36.23 -21.01
N LYS A 11 15.86 -37.03 -19.96
CA LYS A 11 14.93 -36.91 -18.84
C LYS A 11 15.22 -35.64 -18.05
N GLY A 12 14.57 -34.55 -18.40
CA GLY A 12 14.50 -33.29 -17.58
C GLY A 12 13.33 -33.36 -16.61
N GLY A 13 13.41 -34.19 -15.56
CA GLY A 13 12.34 -34.31 -14.57
C GLY A 13 11.99 -33.01 -13.84
N ASN A 14 12.92 -32.06 -13.77
CA ASN A 14 12.72 -30.75 -13.09
C ASN A 14 11.96 -29.74 -13.94
N SER A 15 12.03 -29.79 -15.25
CA SER A 15 11.35 -28.82 -16.13
C SER A 15 9.84 -29.03 -16.19
N VAL A 16 9.36 -30.26 -16.21
CA VAL A 16 7.93 -30.60 -16.28
C VAL A 16 7.21 -30.24 -14.97
N SER A 17 7.84 -30.46 -13.82
CA SER A 17 7.28 -30.10 -12.51
C SER A 17 7.19 -28.58 -12.32
N THR A 18 8.17 -27.82 -12.83
CA THR A 18 8.20 -26.35 -12.77
C THR A 18 7.10 -25.75 -13.65
N VAL A 19 6.93 -26.23 -14.89
CA VAL A 19 5.87 -25.78 -15.80
C VAL A 19 4.49 -26.08 -15.21
N ALA A 20 4.26 -27.29 -14.69
CA ALA A 20 2.99 -27.63 -14.02
C ALA A 20 2.72 -26.81 -12.75
N GLY A 21 3.76 -26.34 -12.07
CA GLY A 21 3.66 -25.41 -10.94
C GLY A 21 3.24 -24.02 -11.36
N ILE A 22 3.86 -23.48 -12.42
CA ILE A 22 3.52 -22.16 -13.00
C ILE A 22 2.08 -22.16 -13.52
N ASP A 23 1.65 -23.19 -14.23
CA ASP A 23 0.28 -23.31 -14.75
C ASP A 23 -0.77 -23.36 -13.63
N ARG A 24 -0.46 -24.00 -12.51
CA ARG A 24 -1.34 -24.01 -11.32
C ARG A 24 -1.43 -22.64 -10.66
N ALA A 25 -0.30 -21.96 -10.51
CA ALA A 25 -0.26 -20.63 -9.94
C ALA A 25 -1.00 -19.60 -10.83
N ALA A 26 -0.83 -19.68 -12.16
CA ALA A 26 -1.53 -18.86 -13.11
C ALA A 26 -3.05 -19.05 -13.05
N ARG A 27 -3.52 -20.31 -13.08
CA ARG A 27 -4.95 -20.65 -12.92
C ARG A 27 -5.52 -20.22 -11.57
N PHE A 28 -4.74 -20.31 -10.48
CA PHE A 28 -5.17 -19.80 -9.18
C PHE A 28 -5.35 -18.27 -9.23
N TYR A 29 -4.39 -17.54 -9.81
CA TYR A 29 -4.49 -16.09 -9.93
C TYR A 29 -5.65 -15.64 -10.83
N GLU A 30 -6.01 -16.40 -11.87
CA GLU A 30 -7.16 -16.11 -12.73
C GLU A 30 -8.49 -16.14 -11.95
N SER A 31 -8.56 -16.91 -10.88
CA SER A 31 -9.74 -16.96 -10.01
C SER A 31 -9.96 -15.65 -9.23
N THR A 32 -11.22 -15.35 -8.89
CA THR A 32 -11.57 -14.21 -8.00
C THR A 32 -10.90 -14.36 -6.63
N ILE A 33 -10.74 -15.59 -6.14
CA ILE A 33 -10.10 -15.89 -4.86
C ILE A 33 -8.61 -15.56 -4.93
N GLY A 34 -7.93 -15.97 -6.01
CA GLY A 34 -6.51 -15.68 -6.22
C GLY A 34 -6.23 -14.18 -6.28
N LYS A 35 -7.04 -13.41 -7.03
CA LYS A 35 -6.93 -11.96 -7.09
C LYS A 35 -7.12 -11.30 -5.71
N LYS A 36 -8.10 -11.77 -4.91
CA LYS A 36 -8.32 -11.29 -3.53
C LYS A 36 -7.16 -11.66 -2.61
N ALA A 37 -6.56 -12.84 -2.78
CA ALA A 37 -5.38 -13.26 -2.00
C ALA A 37 -4.18 -12.35 -2.31
N VAL A 38 -3.89 -12.07 -3.58
CA VAL A 38 -2.82 -11.13 -3.98
C VAL A 38 -3.08 -9.74 -3.40
N MET A 39 -4.31 -9.24 -3.51
CA MET A 39 -4.68 -7.93 -2.95
C MET A 39 -4.53 -7.89 -1.42
N ALA A 40 -4.86 -8.99 -0.71
CA ALA A 40 -4.73 -9.06 0.74
C ALA A 40 -3.25 -9.12 1.18
N ILE A 41 -2.42 -9.94 0.52
CA ILE A 41 -0.99 -10.07 0.85
C ILE A 41 -0.26 -8.76 0.57
N THR A 42 -0.46 -8.17 -0.60
CA THR A 42 0.15 -6.87 -0.94
C THR A 42 -0.34 -5.77 -0.02
N GLY A 43 -1.63 -5.76 0.32
CA GLY A 43 -2.20 -4.84 1.30
C GLY A 43 -1.59 -4.99 2.68
N LEU A 44 -1.28 -6.20 3.14
CA LEU A 44 -0.60 -6.46 4.41
C LEU A 44 0.84 -5.92 4.41
N ILE A 45 1.58 -6.12 3.32
CA ILE A 45 2.95 -5.58 3.16
C ILE A 45 2.92 -4.04 3.23
N LEU A 46 2.03 -3.41 2.47
CA LEU A 46 1.88 -1.95 2.46
C LEU A 46 1.44 -1.40 3.81
N PHE A 47 0.53 -2.09 4.51
CA PHE A 47 0.09 -1.72 5.84
C PHE A 47 1.22 -1.82 6.88
N GLY A 48 2.00 -2.90 6.85
CA GLY A 48 3.18 -3.06 7.70
C GLY A 48 4.22 -1.95 7.46
N PHE A 49 4.44 -1.60 6.21
CA PHE A 49 5.30 -0.47 5.85
C PHE A 49 4.77 0.86 6.41
N LEU A 50 3.46 1.13 6.33
CA LEU A 50 2.90 2.37 6.85
C LEU A 50 3.12 2.52 8.38
N ILE A 51 3.08 1.41 9.13
CA ILE A 51 3.38 1.42 10.57
C ILE A 51 4.84 1.83 10.81
N ALA A 52 5.78 1.17 10.11
CA ALA A 52 7.21 1.48 10.23
C ALA A 52 7.51 2.91 9.74
N HIS A 53 6.86 3.33 8.66
CA HIS A 53 7.02 4.68 8.11
C HIS A 53 6.49 5.76 9.05
N MET A 54 5.34 5.54 9.68
CA MET A 54 4.85 6.44 10.73
C MET A 54 5.83 6.54 11.90
N ALA A 55 6.33 5.40 12.39
CA ALA A 55 7.31 5.39 13.48
C ALA A 55 8.58 6.17 13.12
N GLY A 56 9.06 6.04 11.86
CA GLY A 56 10.16 6.85 11.34
C GLY A 56 9.84 8.34 11.31
N ASN A 57 8.65 8.72 10.85
CA ASN A 57 8.25 10.14 10.79
C ASN A 57 8.05 10.78 12.17
N LEU A 58 7.57 10.02 13.16
CA LEU A 58 7.40 10.52 14.53
C LEU A 58 8.74 10.85 15.22
N GLN A 59 9.88 10.41 14.69
CA GLN A 59 11.20 10.82 15.19
C GLN A 59 11.46 12.32 15.01
N VAL A 60 10.69 13.03 14.19
CA VAL A 60 10.74 14.48 14.10
C VAL A 60 10.52 15.15 15.47
N PHE A 61 9.73 14.54 16.36
CA PHE A 61 9.48 15.03 17.72
C PHE A 61 10.66 14.79 18.67
N LEU A 62 11.60 13.91 18.30
CA LEU A 62 12.82 13.65 19.05
C LEU A 62 13.98 14.56 18.64
N GLY A 63 13.78 15.37 17.60
CA GLY A 63 14.70 16.39 17.14
C GLY A 63 15.54 15.98 15.91
N LEU A 64 16.27 16.98 15.43
CA LEU A 64 17.03 16.95 14.19
C LEU A 64 18.03 15.80 14.12
N GLU A 65 18.82 15.64 15.18
CA GLU A 65 19.89 14.64 15.22
C GLU A 65 19.35 13.21 15.13
N VAL A 66 18.28 12.90 15.88
CA VAL A 66 17.68 11.56 15.92
C VAL A 66 17.10 11.19 14.54
N MET A 67 16.35 12.10 13.92
CA MET A 67 15.71 11.83 12.63
C MET A 67 16.73 11.73 11.49
N ASN A 68 17.75 12.57 11.47
CA ASN A 68 18.78 12.53 10.44
C ASN A 68 19.67 11.28 10.58
N ASN A 69 20.09 10.92 11.79
CA ASN A 69 20.82 9.67 12.04
C ASN A 69 20.03 8.44 11.62
N TYR A 70 18.71 8.43 11.85
CA TYR A 70 17.85 7.36 11.36
C TYR A 70 17.88 7.27 9.83
N ALA A 71 17.77 8.40 9.13
CA ALA A 71 17.83 8.44 7.67
C ALA A 71 19.20 8.00 7.14
N GLU A 72 20.30 8.44 7.74
CA GLU A 72 21.66 8.05 7.38
C GLU A 72 21.87 6.54 7.58
N ASN A 73 21.48 5.98 8.73
CA ASN A 73 21.59 4.55 9.02
C ASN A 73 20.76 3.70 8.04
N LEU A 74 19.58 4.15 7.66
CA LEU A 74 18.75 3.46 6.68
C LEU A 74 19.42 3.45 5.29
N HIS A 75 20.08 4.54 4.90
CA HIS A 75 20.80 4.64 3.63
C HIS A 75 22.15 3.92 3.63
N ALA A 76 22.81 3.79 4.79
CA ALA A 76 24.05 3.04 4.92
C ALA A 76 23.88 1.55 4.58
N ASN A 77 22.69 0.98 4.77
CA ASN A 77 22.37 -0.39 4.36
C ASN A 77 21.66 -0.41 3.00
N ALA A 78 22.40 -0.15 1.93
CA ALA A 78 21.86 -0.07 0.57
C ALA A 78 21.10 -1.35 0.12
N PRO A 79 21.58 -2.60 0.38
CA PRO A 79 20.81 -3.79 0.00
C PRO A 79 19.44 -3.88 0.67
N LEU A 80 19.36 -3.57 1.96
CA LEU A 80 18.09 -3.56 2.70
C LEU A 80 17.13 -2.48 2.16
N LEU A 81 17.65 -1.27 1.96
CA LEU A 81 16.88 -0.14 1.45
C LEU A 81 16.30 -0.42 0.07
N TRP A 82 17.13 -0.88 -0.88
CA TRP A 82 16.67 -1.19 -2.23
C TRP A 82 15.76 -2.42 -2.28
N GLY A 83 16.04 -3.44 -1.45
CA GLY A 83 15.14 -4.60 -1.31
C GLY A 83 13.75 -4.16 -0.85
N ALA A 84 13.67 -3.32 0.18
CA ALA A 84 12.40 -2.77 0.66
C ALA A 84 11.69 -1.93 -0.42
N ARG A 85 12.40 -1.04 -1.12
CA ARG A 85 11.85 -0.23 -2.22
C ARG A 85 11.26 -1.08 -3.34
N ILE A 86 11.96 -2.14 -3.76
CA ILE A 86 11.49 -3.04 -4.82
C ILE A 86 10.24 -3.80 -4.35
N VAL A 87 10.25 -4.36 -3.14
CA VAL A 87 9.10 -5.07 -2.57
C VAL A 87 7.89 -4.16 -2.47
N LEU A 88 8.06 -2.92 -2.01
CA LEU A 88 6.98 -1.94 -1.91
C LEU A 88 6.44 -1.53 -3.28
N LEU A 89 7.31 -1.26 -4.25
CA LEU A 89 6.90 -0.91 -5.61
C LEU A 89 6.08 -2.04 -6.24
N LEU A 90 6.58 -3.28 -6.17
CA LEU A 90 5.85 -4.45 -6.69
C LEU A 90 4.52 -4.64 -5.95
N SER A 91 4.49 -4.43 -4.63
CA SER A 91 3.27 -4.54 -3.83
C SER A 91 2.23 -3.50 -4.25
N VAL A 92 2.61 -2.24 -4.46
CA VAL A 92 1.69 -1.19 -4.94
C VAL A 92 1.14 -1.54 -6.33
N LEU A 93 2.01 -1.95 -7.26
CA LEU A 93 1.60 -2.30 -8.62
C LEU A 93 0.63 -3.49 -8.64
N LEU A 94 0.96 -4.56 -7.92
CA LEU A 94 0.10 -5.76 -7.84
C LEU A 94 -1.20 -5.48 -7.09
N HIS A 95 -1.18 -4.66 -6.04
CA HIS A 95 -2.37 -4.25 -5.29
C HIS A 95 -3.35 -3.47 -6.19
N ALA A 96 -2.84 -2.47 -6.89
CA ALA A 96 -3.63 -1.67 -7.82
C ALA A 96 -4.16 -2.51 -8.98
N TRP A 97 -3.34 -3.36 -9.57
CA TRP A 97 -3.72 -4.24 -10.66
C TRP A 97 -4.83 -5.23 -10.26
N ALA A 98 -4.66 -5.93 -9.13
CA ALA A 98 -5.69 -6.84 -8.61
C ALA A 98 -7.01 -6.11 -8.30
N SER A 99 -6.94 -4.88 -7.78
CA SER A 99 -8.10 -4.03 -7.51
C SER A 99 -8.86 -3.67 -8.79
N ILE A 100 -8.16 -3.26 -9.85
CA ILE A 100 -8.75 -2.93 -11.16
C ILE A 100 -9.44 -4.16 -11.75
N GLN A 101 -8.78 -5.32 -11.74
CA GLN A 101 -9.35 -6.57 -12.25
C GLN A 101 -10.62 -6.99 -11.48
N LEU A 102 -10.60 -6.93 -10.14
CA LEU A 102 -11.77 -7.25 -9.32
C LEU A 102 -12.94 -6.28 -9.58
N TYR A 103 -12.62 -5.01 -9.83
CA TYR A 103 -13.64 -4.04 -10.18
C TYR A 103 -14.27 -4.31 -11.57
N SER A 104 -13.46 -4.66 -12.57
CA SER A 104 -13.94 -5.05 -13.90
C SER A 104 -14.84 -6.28 -13.84
N LEU A 105 -14.39 -7.34 -13.16
CA LEU A 105 -15.19 -8.54 -12.93
C LEU A 105 -16.53 -8.25 -12.22
N LYS A 106 -16.55 -7.32 -11.27
CA LYS A 106 -17.78 -6.89 -10.61
C LYS A 106 -18.74 -6.20 -11.59
N LYS A 107 -18.25 -5.39 -12.53
CA LYS A 107 -19.06 -4.73 -13.56
C LYS A 107 -19.62 -5.73 -14.57
N GLU A 108 -18.78 -6.66 -15.01
CA GLU A 108 -19.19 -7.71 -15.95
C GLU A 108 -20.26 -8.63 -15.35
N ALA A 109 -20.10 -9.03 -14.08
CA ALA A 109 -21.06 -9.86 -13.38
C ALA A 109 -22.42 -9.18 -13.15
N ARG A 110 -22.48 -7.83 -13.28
CA ARG A 110 -23.72 -7.08 -13.13
C ARG A 110 -23.75 -5.86 -14.07
N PRO A 111 -24.12 -6.07 -15.33
CA PRO A 111 -24.18 -5.00 -16.34
C PRO A 111 -25.32 -4.00 -16.07
N ILE A 112 -26.42 -4.45 -15.41
CA ILE A 112 -27.56 -3.59 -15.08
C ILE A 112 -27.51 -3.22 -13.60
N GLY A 113 -27.49 -1.93 -13.29
CA GLY A 113 -27.48 -1.42 -11.92
C GLY A 113 -28.75 -1.70 -11.13
N TYR A 114 -28.74 -1.40 -9.83
CA TYR A 114 -29.95 -1.50 -9.00
C TYR A 114 -30.92 -0.34 -9.32
N ALA A 115 -32.19 -0.62 -9.54
CA ALA A 115 -33.23 0.40 -9.69
C ALA A 115 -33.37 1.27 -8.42
N LYS A 116 -33.19 0.64 -7.24
CA LYS A 116 -33.08 1.33 -5.94
C LYS A 116 -31.85 0.82 -5.21
N PRO A 117 -30.73 1.57 -5.15
CA PRO A 117 -29.53 1.15 -4.43
C PRO A 117 -29.79 1.19 -2.92
N GLY A 118 -29.98 0.02 -2.32
CA GLY A 118 -30.10 -0.16 -0.86
C GLY A 118 -28.73 -0.37 -0.23
N ASN A 119 -28.08 0.68 0.26
CA ASN A 119 -26.74 0.61 0.85
C ASN A 119 -26.75 0.19 2.34
N VAL A 120 -27.66 -0.70 2.76
CA VAL A 120 -27.91 -1.05 4.16
C VAL A 120 -26.68 -1.62 4.88
N LYS A 121 -25.80 -2.34 4.19
CA LYS A 121 -24.59 -2.97 4.76
C LYS A 121 -23.27 -2.44 4.20
N SER A 122 -23.29 -1.54 3.22
CA SER A 122 -22.12 -1.00 2.57
C SER A 122 -21.66 0.28 3.28
N SER A 123 -20.43 0.27 3.85
CA SER A 123 -19.85 1.46 4.48
C SER A 123 -19.50 2.53 3.44
N TRP A 124 -19.43 3.79 3.88
CA TRP A 124 -18.93 4.89 3.03
C TRP A 124 -17.52 4.60 2.52
N ALA A 125 -16.62 4.10 3.38
CA ALA A 125 -15.28 3.69 3.01
C ALA A 125 -15.27 2.65 1.87
N SER A 126 -16.15 1.62 1.94
CA SER A 126 -16.28 0.62 0.88
C SER A 126 -16.73 1.21 -0.46
N ARG A 127 -17.62 2.20 -0.43
CA ARG A 127 -18.15 2.84 -1.65
C ARG A 127 -17.15 3.77 -2.33
N THR A 128 -16.25 4.35 -1.55
CA THR A 128 -15.25 5.31 -2.04
C THR A 128 -13.89 4.69 -2.37
N MET A 129 -13.72 3.36 -2.23
CA MET A 129 -12.45 2.67 -2.51
C MET A 129 -11.91 2.93 -3.92
N MET A 130 -12.79 2.89 -4.92
CA MET A 130 -12.42 3.13 -6.32
C MET A 130 -12.09 4.59 -6.63
N LEU A 131 -12.46 5.52 -5.77
CA LEU A 131 -12.07 6.93 -5.86
C LEU A 131 -10.78 7.18 -5.07
N SER A 132 -10.71 6.67 -3.82
CA SER A 132 -9.55 6.89 -2.95
C SER A 132 -8.29 6.22 -3.48
N GLY A 133 -8.38 5.04 -4.11
CA GLY A 133 -7.22 4.32 -4.65
C GLY A 133 -6.39 5.15 -5.63
N PRO A 134 -6.95 5.64 -6.74
CA PRO A 134 -6.23 6.49 -7.70
C PRO A 134 -5.69 7.79 -7.09
N VAL A 135 -6.44 8.43 -6.18
CA VAL A 135 -5.97 9.66 -5.51
C VAL A 135 -4.79 9.38 -4.59
N ILE A 136 -4.82 8.26 -3.86
CA ILE A 136 -3.68 7.81 -3.04
C ILE A 136 -2.48 7.48 -3.92
N ALA A 137 -2.67 6.82 -5.07
CA ALA A 137 -1.59 6.52 -6.02
C ALA A 137 -0.94 7.80 -6.55
N ALA A 138 -1.73 8.81 -6.92
CA ALA A 138 -1.23 10.12 -7.33
C ALA A 138 -0.47 10.82 -6.19
N PHE A 139 -0.99 10.75 -4.96
CA PHE A 139 -0.31 11.27 -3.79
C PHE A 139 1.02 10.56 -3.51
N VAL A 140 1.09 9.23 -3.65
CA VAL A 140 2.35 8.47 -3.48
C VAL A 140 3.40 8.95 -4.48
N ILE A 141 3.03 9.17 -5.75
CA ILE A 141 3.95 9.72 -6.76
C ILE A 141 4.43 11.11 -6.33
N TYR A 142 3.51 12.01 -5.95
CA TYR A 142 3.84 13.34 -5.44
C TYR A 142 4.77 13.27 -4.22
N HIS A 143 4.46 12.41 -3.25
CA HIS A 143 5.25 12.22 -2.04
C HIS A 143 6.68 11.76 -2.34
N LEU A 144 6.86 10.82 -3.27
CA LEU A 144 8.18 10.35 -3.68
C LEU A 144 8.98 11.45 -4.39
N LEU A 145 8.35 12.21 -5.28
CA LEU A 145 8.99 13.34 -5.96
C LEU A 145 9.33 14.48 -5.00
N HIS A 146 8.54 14.66 -3.94
CA HIS A 146 8.69 15.74 -2.99
C HIS A 146 9.72 15.43 -1.89
N LEU A 147 9.59 14.30 -1.19
CA LEU A 147 10.41 13.99 0.01
C LEU A 147 11.40 12.84 -0.17
N THR A 148 11.45 12.18 -1.35
CA THR A 148 12.42 11.11 -1.61
C THR A 148 13.45 11.53 -2.65
N THR A 149 13.02 12.06 -3.80
CA THR A 149 13.93 12.53 -4.86
C THR A 149 14.24 14.03 -4.77
N GLY A 150 13.40 14.79 -4.08
CA GLY A 150 13.52 16.25 -3.96
C GLY A 150 13.14 17.04 -5.23
N THR A 151 12.69 16.36 -6.30
CA THR A 151 12.39 17.01 -7.59
C THR A 151 11.34 18.12 -7.48
N LEU A 152 10.40 17.98 -6.56
CA LEU A 152 9.33 18.96 -6.29
C LEU A 152 9.53 19.73 -4.98
N HIS A 153 10.72 19.64 -4.37
CA HIS A 153 11.05 20.33 -3.12
C HIS A 153 12.22 21.30 -3.35
N PRO A 154 12.00 22.62 -3.40
CA PRO A 154 13.02 23.59 -3.77
C PRO A 154 14.28 23.54 -2.89
N ASP A 155 14.09 23.33 -1.58
CA ASP A 155 15.16 23.34 -0.58
C ASP A 155 15.59 21.93 -0.15
N PHE A 156 15.44 20.92 -1.02
CA PHE A 156 15.75 19.52 -0.67
C PHE A 156 17.26 19.29 -0.47
N VAL A 157 17.60 18.75 0.70
CA VAL A 157 18.98 18.36 1.02
C VAL A 157 19.02 16.84 1.24
N PRO A 158 19.84 16.09 0.47
CA PRO A 158 19.95 14.63 0.66
C PRO A 158 20.36 14.27 2.09
N LEU A 159 19.75 13.21 2.64
CA LEU A 159 19.96 12.68 3.99
C LEU A 159 19.56 13.59 5.16
N ARG A 160 19.08 14.80 4.89
CA ARG A 160 18.58 15.74 5.89
C ARG A 160 17.06 15.62 6.03
N ALA A 161 16.62 14.48 6.58
CA ALA A 161 15.19 14.16 6.65
C ALA A 161 14.40 15.15 7.51
N TYR A 162 14.96 15.59 8.63
CA TYR A 162 14.32 16.55 9.52
C TYR A 162 14.11 17.90 8.84
N GLU A 163 15.16 18.47 8.26
CA GLU A 163 15.13 19.77 7.60
C GLU A 163 14.16 19.76 6.40
N ASN A 164 14.20 18.68 5.60
CA ASN A 164 13.30 18.52 4.45
C ASN A 164 11.83 18.47 4.89
N VAL A 165 11.50 17.73 5.95
CA VAL A 165 10.13 17.63 6.49
C VAL A 165 9.68 18.98 7.06
N VAL A 166 10.54 19.66 7.80
CA VAL A 166 10.21 20.97 8.40
C VAL A 166 10.03 22.03 7.31
N ALA A 167 10.95 22.11 6.34
CA ALA A 167 10.85 23.06 5.24
C ALA A 167 9.59 22.82 4.40
N ALA A 168 9.27 21.56 4.08
CA ALA A 168 8.06 21.18 3.37
C ALA A 168 6.79 21.62 4.09
N PHE A 169 6.66 21.30 5.37
CA PHE A 169 5.42 21.52 6.12
C PHE A 169 5.28 22.94 6.69
N ARG A 170 6.31 23.77 6.63
CA ARG A 170 6.18 25.23 6.79
C ARG A 170 5.34 25.87 5.69
N GLN A 171 5.20 25.22 4.54
CA GLN A 171 4.33 25.66 3.45
C GLN A 171 2.88 25.19 3.73
N PRO A 172 1.91 26.10 4.01
CA PRO A 172 0.56 25.70 4.42
C PRO A 172 -0.16 24.83 3.37
N ILE A 173 0.03 25.16 2.09
CA ILE A 173 -0.58 24.40 0.99
C ILE A 173 -0.08 22.97 0.93
N VAL A 174 1.22 22.75 1.13
CA VAL A 174 1.83 21.42 1.19
C VAL A 174 1.26 20.63 2.37
N SER A 175 1.23 21.23 3.55
CA SER A 175 0.66 20.63 4.76
C SER A 175 -0.80 20.22 4.55
N VAL A 176 -1.62 21.07 3.94
CA VAL A 176 -3.03 20.75 3.63
C VAL A 176 -3.13 19.56 2.66
N ILE A 177 -2.32 19.52 1.59
CA ILE A 177 -2.29 18.41 0.65
C ILE A 177 -1.98 17.09 1.38
N TYR A 178 -0.96 17.07 2.25
CA TYR A 178 -0.60 15.88 3.03
C TYR A 178 -1.70 15.48 4.00
N ILE A 179 -2.30 16.43 4.74
CA ILE A 179 -3.40 16.15 5.68
C ILE A 179 -4.60 15.54 4.94
N VAL A 180 -5.02 16.13 3.83
CA VAL A 180 -6.14 15.61 3.02
C VAL A 180 -5.83 14.22 2.49
N ALA A 181 -4.61 14.00 1.99
CA ALA A 181 -4.18 12.68 1.54
C ALA A 181 -4.21 11.64 2.67
N MET A 182 -3.76 12.00 3.88
CA MET A 182 -3.81 11.11 5.04
C MET A 182 -5.24 10.77 5.46
N LEU A 183 -6.18 11.70 5.39
CA LEU A 183 -7.60 11.41 5.63
C LEU A 183 -8.16 10.39 4.62
N LEU A 184 -7.77 10.48 3.36
CA LEU A 184 -8.15 9.49 2.32
C LEU A 184 -7.49 8.13 2.57
N VAL A 185 -6.20 8.10 2.98
CA VAL A 185 -5.51 6.87 3.39
C VAL A 185 -6.20 6.24 4.60
N GLY A 186 -6.59 7.01 5.60
CA GLY A 186 -7.32 6.51 6.78
C GLY A 186 -8.64 5.84 6.43
N ASN A 187 -9.40 6.46 5.55
CA ASN A 187 -10.64 5.89 5.05
C ASN A 187 -10.38 4.59 4.24
N HIS A 188 -9.36 4.58 3.40
CA HIS A 188 -8.93 3.42 2.62
C HIS A 188 -8.49 2.26 3.53
N LEU A 189 -7.65 2.54 4.52
CA LEU A 189 -7.17 1.57 5.50
C LEU A 189 -8.28 1.02 6.38
N SER A 190 -9.21 1.86 6.85
CA SER A 190 -10.31 1.42 7.70
C SER A 190 -11.17 0.34 7.05
N HIS A 191 -11.34 0.40 5.71
CA HIS A 191 -11.97 -0.66 4.93
C HIS A 191 -10.98 -1.79 4.61
N GLY A 192 -9.77 -1.47 4.16
CA GLY A 192 -8.77 -2.42 3.66
C GLY A 192 -8.38 -3.44 4.71
N ILE A 193 -8.09 -3.00 5.94
CA ILE A 193 -7.64 -3.88 7.04
C ILE A 193 -8.70 -4.97 7.33
N TRP A 194 -9.97 -4.60 7.56
CA TRP A 194 -10.97 -5.61 7.86
C TRP A 194 -11.30 -6.48 6.64
N SER A 195 -11.27 -5.93 5.43
CA SER A 195 -11.48 -6.65 4.17
C SER A 195 -10.39 -7.69 3.92
N MET A 196 -9.14 -7.39 4.32
CA MET A 196 -8.04 -8.34 4.31
C MET A 196 -8.35 -9.56 5.18
N PHE A 197 -8.79 -9.36 6.44
CA PHE A 197 -9.20 -10.46 7.31
C PHE A 197 -10.32 -11.31 6.69
N GLN A 198 -11.30 -10.66 6.06
CA GLN A 198 -12.37 -11.37 5.34
C GLN A 198 -11.80 -12.19 4.16
N SER A 199 -10.84 -11.66 3.41
CA SER A 199 -10.27 -12.32 2.23
C SER A 199 -9.47 -13.58 2.58
N ILE A 200 -8.86 -13.63 3.78
CA ILE A 200 -8.13 -14.80 4.30
C ILE A 200 -9.01 -15.74 5.15
N GLY A 201 -10.34 -15.55 5.14
CA GLY A 201 -11.29 -16.45 5.80
C GLY A 201 -11.68 -16.08 7.23
N PHE A 202 -11.12 -15.03 7.83
CA PHE A 202 -11.47 -14.56 9.16
C PHE A 202 -12.76 -13.70 9.11
N SER A 203 -13.88 -14.32 8.76
CA SER A 203 -15.19 -13.65 8.74
C SER A 203 -16.25 -14.53 9.40
N HIS A 204 -16.81 -14.04 10.51
CA HIS A 204 -17.87 -14.73 11.26
C HIS A 204 -18.74 -13.71 11.99
N PRO A 205 -20.07 -13.88 12.09
CA PRO A 205 -20.97 -12.91 12.72
C PRO A 205 -20.57 -12.48 14.14
N ARG A 206 -19.99 -13.39 14.92
CA ARG A 206 -19.60 -13.14 16.31
C ARG A 206 -18.42 -12.16 16.47
N TYR A 207 -17.42 -12.19 15.59
CA TYR A 207 -16.21 -11.38 15.74
C TYR A 207 -15.96 -10.37 14.58
N THR A 208 -16.61 -10.49 13.44
CA THR A 208 -16.50 -9.51 12.35
C THR A 208 -16.77 -8.07 12.79
N PRO A 209 -17.78 -7.76 13.64
CA PRO A 209 -17.99 -6.40 14.14
C PRO A 209 -16.80 -5.88 14.95
N LYS A 210 -16.15 -6.75 15.76
CA LYS A 210 -14.95 -6.39 16.53
C LYS A 210 -13.75 -6.10 15.63
N ILE A 211 -13.53 -6.92 14.59
CA ILE A 211 -12.47 -6.71 13.59
C ILE A 211 -12.68 -5.39 12.86
N LYS A 212 -13.90 -5.06 12.45
CA LYS A 212 -14.22 -3.78 11.80
C LYS A 212 -13.94 -2.58 12.73
N LYS A 213 -14.31 -2.67 13.99
CA LYS A 213 -14.02 -1.63 14.99
C LYS A 213 -12.52 -1.47 15.19
N PHE A 214 -11.80 -2.58 15.37
CA PHE A 214 -10.34 -2.59 15.47
C PHE A 214 -9.69 -1.94 14.25
N ALA A 215 -10.06 -2.37 13.04
CA ALA A 215 -9.52 -1.83 11.80
C ALA A 215 -9.74 -0.32 11.67
N ALA A 216 -10.93 0.17 12.02
CA ALA A 216 -11.24 1.59 11.99
C ALA A 216 -10.40 2.36 13.03
N VAL A 217 -10.40 1.93 14.29
CA VAL A 217 -9.65 2.61 15.37
C VAL A 217 -8.16 2.64 15.02
N PHE A 218 -7.59 1.50 14.63
CA PHE A 218 -6.17 1.39 14.31
C PHE A 218 -5.79 2.27 13.10
N ALA A 219 -6.59 2.26 12.04
CA ALA A 219 -6.38 3.13 10.88
C ALA A 219 -6.34 4.61 11.29
N TRP A 220 -7.31 5.07 12.08
CA TRP A 220 -7.37 6.48 12.47
C TRP A 220 -6.28 6.89 13.47
N VAL A 221 -5.85 5.99 14.38
CA VAL A 221 -4.68 6.23 15.24
C VAL A 221 -3.40 6.38 14.40
N LEU A 222 -3.20 5.50 13.42
CA LEU A 222 -2.06 5.58 12.49
C LEU A 222 -2.05 6.93 11.73
N ILE A 223 -3.21 7.34 11.22
CA ILE A 223 -3.36 8.58 10.47
C ILE A 223 -3.18 9.82 11.37
N ALA A 224 -3.67 9.78 12.59
CA ALA A 224 -3.42 10.84 13.55
C ALA A 224 -1.91 11.03 13.82
N GLY A 225 -1.14 9.93 13.89
CA GLY A 225 0.32 9.98 13.96
C GLY A 225 0.94 10.71 12.76
N PHE A 226 0.53 10.41 11.53
CA PHE A 226 1.03 11.12 10.35
C PHE A 226 0.61 12.60 10.32
N ILE A 227 -0.65 12.91 10.66
CA ILE A 227 -1.16 14.28 10.64
C ILE A 227 -0.52 15.14 11.73
N SER A 228 -0.08 14.56 12.86
CA SER A 228 0.57 15.29 13.94
C SER A 228 1.82 16.02 13.47
N VAL A 229 2.56 15.49 12.49
CA VAL A 229 3.80 16.08 11.98
C VAL A 229 3.55 17.42 11.28
N PRO A 230 2.76 17.52 10.18
CA PRO A 230 2.50 18.81 9.55
C PRO A 230 1.79 19.79 10.47
N VAL A 231 0.90 19.32 11.37
CA VAL A 231 0.23 20.19 12.34
C VAL A 231 1.23 20.78 13.33
N ALA A 232 2.16 19.99 13.85
CA ALA A 232 3.18 20.48 14.79
C ALA A 232 4.15 21.48 14.14
N VAL A 233 4.51 21.27 12.87
CA VAL A 233 5.36 22.21 12.12
C VAL A 233 4.61 23.53 11.88
N LEU A 234 3.35 23.47 11.43
CA LEU A 234 2.53 24.68 11.24
C LEU A 234 2.29 25.44 12.54
N ALA A 235 2.13 24.73 13.66
CA ALA A 235 2.00 25.34 14.99
C ALA A 235 3.32 25.89 15.55
N GLY A 236 4.46 25.68 14.87
CA GLY A 236 5.78 26.10 15.32
C GLY A 236 6.34 25.31 16.51
N LEU A 237 5.76 24.14 16.80
CA LEU A 237 6.25 23.22 17.84
C LEU A 237 7.49 22.45 17.38
N VAL A 238 7.62 22.22 16.08
CA VAL A 238 8.78 21.64 15.40
C VAL A 238 9.32 22.68 14.42
N ARG A 239 10.63 23.01 14.52
CA ARG A 239 11.24 24.12 13.79
C ARG A 239 12.54 23.75 13.12
#